data_ae3002d9390f38fa1f1ccabebecd8d8b
#
_entry.id   ae3002d9390f38fa1f1ccabebecd8d8b
#
_cell.length_a   1.000
_cell.length_b   1.000
_cell.length_c   1.000
_cell.angle_alpha   90.00
_cell.angle_beta   90.00
_cell.angle_gamma   90.00
#
_symmetry.space_group_name_H-M   'P 1'
#
loop_
_entity.id
_entity.type
_entity.pdbx_description
1 polymer ?
#
loop_
_entity_poly.entity_id
_entity_poly.type
_entity_poly.pdbx_seq_one_letter_code
_entity_poly.pdbx_strand_id
1 'polypeptide(L)'
;MSDVTAIKQLVEKQKQLKSEIAKIIIGQEQIVDEIILSIFSGGHALLIGVPGLAKTLMVNTISQALGLDFKRIQFTPDLMPSDILGSEVLDENRNFKFIKGPVFANIILADEINRTPPKTQSALLESMQEKAVTVAGVRYKLELPFFVLATQNPIEQEGTYPLPEAQLDRFMFAVKLNYPSFSEEVQVVKQTTTDTEVTVNPLFNAQEIIDYQHLIRRIPVVDNVIEYAVSLVNKTRPKTEMATDFINNYLDWGAGPRASQNLILAAKTHAAFHGKFSPDIEDVKAVANGILRHRIIKNYKAEAERITEDDIIKTIL
;
A
#
# COMPACT_ATOMS: atom_id res chain seq x y z
N MET A 1 -14.65 23.68 -10.50
CA MET A 1 -15.65 22.61 -10.18
C MET A 1 -15.85 22.63 -8.68
N SER A 2 -17.09 22.42 -8.16
CA SER A 2 -17.28 22.34 -6.71
C SER A 2 -16.75 20.99 -6.19
N ASP A 3 -16.25 20.95 -4.92
CA ASP A 3 -15.76 19.72 -4.31
C ASP A 3 -16.84 18.62 -4.28
N VAL A 4 -18.11 19.00 -4.13
CA VAL A 4 -19.27 18.08 -4.21
C VAL A 4 -19.37 17.40 -5.57
N THR A 5 -19.22 18.17 -6.65
CA THR A 5 -19.28 17.63 -8.02
C THR A 5 -18.07 16.72 -8.28
N ALA A 6 -16.90 17.10 -7.79
CA ALA A 6 -15.67 16.31 -7.94
C ALA A 6 -15.76 14.96 -7.20
N ILE A 7 -16.35 14.91 -6.00
CA ILE A 7 -16.58 13.64 -5.27
C ILE A 7 -17.56 12.74 -6.05
N LYS A 8 -18.64 13.28 -6.58
CA LYS A 8 -19.58 12.48 -7.41
C LYS A 8 -18.90 11.88 -8.65
N GLN A 9 -18.05 12.64 -9.32
CA GLN A 9 -17.26 12.15 -10.46
C GLN A 9 -16.25 11.08 -10.02
N LEU A 10 -15.61 11.25 -8.87
CA LEU A 10 -14.69 10.26 -8.31
C LEU A 10 -15.38 8.91 -8.08
N VAL A 11 -16.60 8.92 -7.52
CA VAL A 11 -17.40 7.69 -7.31
C VAL A 11 -17.66 6.96 -8.63
N GLU A 12 -18.08 7.68 -9.68
CA GLU A 12 -18.33 7.06 -10.98
C GLU A 12 -17.06 6.53 -11.63
N LYS A 13 -15.96 7.31 -11.58
CA LYS A 13 -14.67 6.87 -12.11
C LYS A 13 -14.11 5.66 -11.34
N GLN A 14 -14.29 5.62 -10.01
CA GLN A 14 -13.85 4.48 -9.18
C GLN A 14 -14.61 3.19 -9.53
N LYS A 15 -15.94 3.27 -9.77
CA LYS A 15 -16.71 2.12 -10.24
C LYS A 15 -16.24 1.62 -11.61
N GLN A 16 -15.98 2.55 -12.54
CA GLN A 16 -15.44 2.21 -13.86
C GLN A 16 -14.04 1.57 -13.74
N LEU A 17 -13.18 2.12 -12.86
CA LEU A 17 -11.85 1.58 -12.59
C LEU A 17 -11.91 0.13 -12.10
N LYS A 18 -12.78 -0.16 -11.16
CA LYS A 18 -12.99 -1.54 -10.67
C LYS A 18 -13.48 -2.46 -11.79
N SER A 19 -14.39 -1.99 -12.63
CA SER A 19 -14.88 -2.76 -13.78
C SER A 19 -13.78 -3.04 -14.82
N GLU A 20 -12.88 -2.07 -15.09
CA GLU A 20 -11.75 -2.28 -15.98
C GLU A 20 -10.75 -3.31 -15.41
N ILE A 21 -10.44 -3.20 -14.12
CA ILE A 21 -9.52 -4.13 -13.44
C ILE A 21 -10.13 -5.55 -13.40
N ALA A 22 -11.42 -5.67 -13.14
CA ALA A 22 -12.14 -6.94 -13.08
C ALA A 22 -12.16 -7.71 -14.42
N LYS A 23 -11.85 -7.08 -15.54
CA LYS A 23 -11.67 -7.77 -16.82
C LYS A 23 -10.48 -8.76 -16.81
N ILE A 24 -9.46 -8.48 -16.01
CA ILE A 24 -8.22 -9.27 -15.93
C ILE A 24 -8.07 -9.94 -14.56
N ILE A 25 -8.38 -9.21 -13.47
CA ILE A 25 -8.22 -9.71 -12.12
C ILE A 25 -9.55 -10.28 -11.63
N ILE A 26 -9.61 -11.60 -11.54
CA ILE A 26 -10.78 -12.34 -11.07
C ILE A 26 -10.65 -12.57 -9.58
N GLY A 27 -11.73 -12.28 -8.84
CA GLY A 27 -11.71 -12.30 -7.40
C GLY A 27 -10.81 -11.22 -6.81
N GLN A 28 -10.45 -11.33 -5.54
CA GLN A 28 -9.54 -10.42 -4.86
C GLN A 28 -10.01 -8.95 -4.86
N GLU A 29 -11.32 -8.71 -4.97
CA GLU A 29 -11.89 -7.35 -5.03
C GLU A 29 -11.48 -6.50 -3.84
N GLN A 30 -11.48 -7.08 -2.63
CA GLN A 30 -11.06 -6.40 -1.42
C GLN A 30 -9.60 -5.94 -1.50
N ILE A 31 -8.71 -6.77 -2.06
CA ILE A 31 -7.29 -6.46 -2.22
C ILE A 31 -7.09 -5.29 -3.18
N VAL A 32 -7.79 -5.33 -4.32
CA VAL A 32 -7.81 -4.25 -5.31
C VAL A 32 -8.30 -2.95 -4.67
N ASP A 33 -9.37 -3.02 -3.87
CA ASP A 33 -9.93 -1.87 -3.15
C ASP A 33 -8.93 -1.27 -2.17
N GLU A 34 -8.26 -2.08 -1.35
CA GLU A 34 -7.23 -1.61 -0.40
C GLU A 34 -6.04 -0.95 -1.12
N ILE A 35 -5.61 -1.49 -2.29
CA ILE A 35 -4.53 -0.89 -3.10
C ILE A 35 -4.97 0.45 -3.69
N ILE A 36 -6.14 0.51 -4.32
CA ILE A 36 -6.68 1.75 -4.90
C ILE A 36 -6.85 2.80 -3.80
N LEU A 37 -7.41 2.41 -2.66
CA LEU A 37 -7.59 3.28 -1.51
C LEU A 37 -6.25 3.84 -1.02
N SER A 38 -5.21 3.01 -0.96
CA SER A 38 -3.84 3.44 -0.61
C SER A 38 -3.29 4.47 -1.60
N ILE A 39 -3.45 4.25 -2.91
CA ILE A 39 -2.99 5.17 -3.97
C ILE A 39 -3.69 6.54 -3.83
N PHE A 40 -5.01 6.57 -3.72
CA PHE A 40 -5.77 7.83 -3.60
C PHE A 40 -5.57 8.52 -2.26
N SER A 41 -5.21 7.80 -1.22
CA SER A 41 -4.76 8.37 0.06
C SER A 41 -3.34 8.97 -0.01
N GLY A 42 -2.58 8.70 -1.08
CA GLY A 42 -1.19 9.12 -1.23
C GLY A 42 -0.22 8.37 -0.33
N GLY A 43 -0.60 7.14 0.09
CA GLY A 43 0.23 6.24 0.88
C GLY A 43 0.91 5.16 0.03
N HIS A 44 1.70 4.31 0.66
CA HIS A 44 2.32 3.12 0.07
C HIS A 44 1.72 1.87 0.69
N ALA A 45 1.78 0.72 0.00
CA ALA A 45 1.23 -0.52 0.53
C ALA A 45 2.25 -1.67 0.56
N LEU A 46 2.08 -2.56 1.53
CA LEU A 46 2.81 -3.80 1.67
C LEU A 46 1.86 -4.96 1.36
N LEU A 47 2.17 -5.76 0.35
CA LEU A 47 1.44 -6.97 0.02
C LEU A 47 2.07 -8.16 0.72
N ILE A 48 1.32 -8.82 1.57
CA ILE A 48 1.74 -10.03 2.28
C ILE A 48 1.00 -11.23 1.70
N GLY A 49 1.70 -12.14 1.09
CA GLY A 49 1.08 -13.33 0.51
C GLY A 49 2.07 -14.24 -0.19
N VAL A 50 1.65 -15.49 -0.34
CA VAL A 50 2.46 -16.54 -0.98
C VAL A 50 2.75 -16.23 -2.46
N PRO A 51 3.77 -16.83 -3.06
CA PRO A 51 4.03 -16.71 -4.49
C PRO A 51 2.88 -17.29 -5.33
N GLY A 52 2.76 -16.88 -6.58
CA GLY A 52 1.76 -17.42 -7.51
C GLY A 52 0.38 -16.75 -7.47
N LEU A 53 0.16 -15.75 -6.62
CA LEU A 53 -1.12 -15.04 -6.51
C LEU A 53 -1.26 -13.84 -7.46
N ALA A 54 -0.64 -13.90 -8.62
CA ALA A 54 -0.73 -12.89 -9.69
C ALA A 54 -0.43 -11.43 -9.25
N LYS A 55 0.41 -11.21 -8.22
CA LYS A 55 0.73 -9.87 -7.69
C LYS A 55 1.19 -8.90 -8.78
N THR A 56 2.13 -9.34 -9.62
CA THR A 56 2.67 -8.51 -10.71
C THR A 56 1.59 -8.16 -11.74
N LEU A 57 0.75 -9.13 -12.11
CA LEU A 57 -0.36 -8.90 -13.03
C LEU A 57 -1.35 -7.88 -12.46
N MET A 58 -1.72 -8.03 -11.18
CA MET A 58 -2.63 -7.12 -10.50
C MET A 58 -2.11 -5.68 -10.50
N VAL A 59 -0.85 -5.47 -10.10
CA VAL A 59 -0.27 -4.11 -10.02
C VAL A 59 -0.12 -3.51 -11.40
N ASN A 60 0.30 -4.28 -12.39
CA ASN A 60 0.39 -3.82 -13.78
C ASN A 60 -0.99 -3.43 -14.33
N THR A 61 -2.02 -4.25 -14.09
CA THR A 61 -3.40 -3.95 -14.50
C THR A 61 -3.93 -2.67 -13.85
N ILE A 62 -3.69 -2.49 -12.53
CA ILE A 62 -4.06 -1.27 -11.82
C ILE A 62 -3.35 -0.05 -12.40
N SER A 63 -2.03 -0.16 -12.68
CA SER A 63 -1.26 0.96 -13.24
C SER A 63 -1.74 1.35 -14.64
N GLN A 64 -2.07 0.38 -15.50
CA GLN A 64 -2.64 0.62 -16.82
C GLN A 64 -3.99 1.33 -16.72
N ALA A 65 -4.90 0.84 -15.86
CA ALA A 65 -6.21 1.44 -15.65
C ALA A 65 -6.14 2.86 -15.06
N LEU A 66 -5.09 3.15 -14.29
CA LEU A 66 -4.80 4.48 -13.76
C LEU A 66 -4.02 5.40 -14.73
N GLY A 67 -3.57 4.88 -15.88
CA GLY A 67 -2.76 5.64 -16.85
C GLY A 67 -1.40 6.09 -16.27
N LEU A 68 -0.78 5.26 -15.41
CA LEU A 68 0.46 5.57 -14.71
C LEU A 68 1.61 4.67 -15.20
N ASP A 69 2.82 5.24 -15.22
CA ASP A 69 4.05 4.48 -15.53
C ASP A 69 4.35 3.47 -14.43
N PHE A 70 4.68 2.24 -14.83
CA PHE A 70 4.90 1.09 -13.95
C PHE A 70 6.29 0.51 -14.14
N LYS A 71 6.98 0.24 -13.03
CA LYS A 71 8.23 -0.54 -13.02
C LYS A 71 8.18 -1.61 -11.94
N ARG A 72 8.69 -2.79 -12.27
CA ARG A 72 8.93 -3.87 -11.31
C ARG A 72 10.41 -3.92 -10.97
N ILE A 73 10.72 -4.03 -9.70
CA ILE A 73 12.07 -4.26 -9.16
C ILE A 73 12.02 -5.58 -8.40
N GLN A 74 12.71 -6.59 -8.90
CA GLN A 74 12.88 -7.86 -8.20
C GLN A 74 14.02 -7.72 -7.20
N PHE A 75 13.72 -7.86 -5.91
CA PHE A 75 14.70 -7.77 -4.86
C PHE A 75 15.44 -9.12 -4.72
N THR A 76 16.74 -9.10 -4.95
CA THR A 76 17.64 -10.26 -4.85
C THR A 76 18.79 -9.94 -3.88
N PRO A 77 19.47 -10.95 -3.30
CA PRO A 77 20.54 -10.70 -2.32
C PRO A 77 21.70 -9.83 -2.83
N ASP A 78 21.91 -9.80 -4.14
CA ASP A 78 22.97 -9.05 -4.82
C ASP A 78 22.52 -7.67 -5.34
N LEU A 79 21.22 -7.32 -5.24
CA LEU A 79 20.68 -6.04 -5.69
C LEU A 79 21.32 -4.88 -4.91
N MET A 80 21.86 -3.90 -5.63
CA MET A 80 22.51 -2.72 -5.06
C MET A 80 21.57 -1.51 -5.05
N PRO A 81 21.78 -0.52 -4.15
CA PRO A 81 21.03 0.73 -4.16
C PRO A 81 21.07 1.46 -5.51
N SER A 82 22.20 1.41 -6.21
CA SER A 82 22.37 2.02 -7.56
C SER A 82 21.45 1.40 -8.61
N ASP A 83 21.12 0.11 -8.47
CA ASP A 83 20.22 -0.57 -9.41
C ASP A 83 18.78 -0.08 -9.28
N ILE A 84 18.42 0.45 -8.11
CA ILE A 84 17.11 1.03 -7.80
C ILE A 84 17.09 2.52 -8.15
N LEU A 85 18.07 3.27 -7.65
CA LEU A 85 18.10 4.73 -7.70
C LEU A 85 18.65 5.26 -9.02
N GLY A 86 19.51 4.49 -9.68
CA GLY A 86 20.34 4.92 -10.79
C GLY A 86 21.74 5.30 -10.35
N SER A 87 22.58 5.59 -11.31
CA SER A 87 24.01 5.88 -11.11
C SER A 87 24.53 6.93 -12.07
N GLU A 88 25.64 7.58 -11.70
CA GLU A 88 26.39 8.42 -12.63
C GLU A 88 27.35 7.53 -13.45
N VAL A 89 27.36 7.77 -14.74
CA VAL A 89 28.29 7.16 -15.69
C VAL A 89 29.04 8.23 -16.45
N LEU A 90 30.23 7.92 -16.91
CA LEU A 90 30.98 8.81 -17.82
C LEU A 90 30.44 8.64 -19.25
N ASP A 91 30.06 9.74 -19.88
CA ASP A 91 29.73 9.76 -21.29
C ASP A 91 31.01 9.71 -22.19
N GLU A 92 30.83 9.66 -23.50
CA GLU A 92 31.92 9.63 -24.48
C GLU A 92 32.85 10.83 -24.36
N ASN A 93 32.35 11.97 -23.86
CA ASN A 93 33.10 13.20 -23.66
C ASN A 93 33.72 13.31 -22.25
N ARG A 94 33.67 12.25 -21.45
CA ARG A 94 34.13 12.16 -20.05
C ARG A 94 33.38 13.10 -19.10
N ASN A 95 32.14 13.45 -19.41
CA ASN A 95 31.25 14.14 -18.47
C ASN A 95 30.44 13.12 -17.67
N PHE A 96 30.19 13.43 -16.42
CA PHE A 96 29.27 12.64 -15.61
C PHE A 96 27.84 12.85 -16.08
N LYS A 97 27.16 11.75 -16.39
CA LYS A 97 25.74 11.74 -16.76
C LYS A 97 24.99 10.81 -15.81
N PHE A 98 23.92 11.34 -15.19
CA PHE A 98 23.04 10.51 -14.35
C PHE A 98 22.11 9.67 -15.23
N ILE A 99 22.12 8.36 -15.00
CA ILE A 99 21.17 7.41 -15.58
C ILE A 99 20.14 7.07 -14.49
N LYS A 100 18.88 7.44 -14.74
CA LYS A 100 17.76 7.18 -13.83
C LYS A 100 17.55 5.68 -13.66
N GLY A 101 17.41 5.25 -12.39
CA GLY A 101 17.02 3.88 -12.06
C GLY A 101 15.48 3.67 -12.18
N PRO A 102 15.01 2.43 -11.97
CA PRO A 102 13.60 2.09 -12.10
C PRO A 102 12.69 2.81 -11.07
N VAL A 103 13.23 3.38 -10.00
CA VAL A 103 12.47 4.17 -9.03
C VAL A 103 11.82 5.44 -9.64
N PHE A 104 12.29 5.88 -10.81
CA PHE A 104 11.73 7.01 -11.54
C PHE A 104 10.51 6.62 -12.39
N ALA A 105 9.53 5.99 -11.76
CA ALA A 105 8.21 5.72 -12.33
C ALA A 105 7.13 6.09 -11.30
N ASN A 106 5.87 6.13 -11.72
CA ASN A 106 4.76 6.48 -10.83
C ASN A 106 4.41 5.33 -9.85
N ILE A 107 4.40 4.10 -10.36
CA ILE A 107 4.09 2.89 -9.58
C ILE A 107 5.28 1.95 -9.63
N ILE A 108 5.81 1.63 -8.44
CA ILE A 108 6.90 0.67 -8.27
C ILE A 108 6.37 -0.58 -7.57
N LEU A 109 6.52 -1.72 -8.20
CA LEU A 109 6.39 -3.01 -7.53
C LEU A 109 7.77 -3.45 -7.03
N ALA A 110 8.02 -3.32 -5.73
CA ALA A 110 9.20 -3.83 -5.06
C ALA A 110 8.95 -5.29 -4.64
N ASP A 111 9.28 -6.22 -5.54
CA ASP A 111 8.93 -7.63 -5.36
C ASP A 111 9.95 -8.34 -4.48
N GLU A 112 9.46 -9.01 -3.41
CA GLU A 112 10.26 -9.71 -2.39
C GLU A 112 11.28 -8.80 -1.68
N ILE A 113 10.83 -7.65 -1.18
CA ILE A 113 11.70 -6.62 -0.57
C ILE A 113 12.58 -7.15 0.57
N ASN A 114 12.13 -8.21 1.26
CA ASN A 114 12.87 -8.86 2.36
C ASN A 114 14.02 -9.75 1.90
N ARG A 115 14.25 -9.98 0.59
CA ARG A 115 15.38 -10.79 0.09
C ARG A 115 16.68 -10.00 -0.07
N THR A 116 16.64 -8.70 0.13
CA THR A 116 17.80 -7.81 -0.08
C THR A 116 18.31 -7.28 1.26
N PRO A 117 19.62 -7.06 1.41
CA PRO A 117 20.20 -6.49 2.62
C PRO A 117 19.59 -5.12 3.00
N PRO A 118 19.60 -4.74 4.30
CA PRO A 118 18.95 -3.53 4.82
C PRO A 118 19.37 -2.23 4.12
N LYS A 119 20.60 -2.15 3.61
CA LYS A 119 21.12 -0.97 2.90
C LYS A 119 20.31 -0.69 1.63
N THR A 120 19.99 -1.72 0.86
CA THR A 120 19.23 -1.60 -0.40
C THR A 120 17.74 -1.36 -0.11
N GLN A 121 17.17 -2.03 0.90
CA GLN A 121 15.82 -1.72 1.38
C GLN A 121 15.68 -0.25 1.77
N SER A 122 16.65 0.26 2.55
CA SER A 122 16.64 1.65 3.03
C SER A 122 16.65 2.68 1.89
N ALA A 123 17.33 2.40 0.78
CA ALA A 123 17.35 3.29 -0.38
C ALA A 123 15.95 3.50 -0.99
N LEU A 124 15.16 2.42 -1.14
CA LEU A 124 13.76 2.54 -1.59
C LEU A 124 12.90 3.24 -0.56
N LEU A 125 13.02 2.86 0.72
CA LEU A 125 12.21 3.43 1.81
C LEU A 125 12.49 4.93 2.04
N GLU A 126 13.71 5.40 1.79
CA GLU A 126 14.05 6.81 1.79
C GLU A 126 13.36 7.54 0.62
N SER A 127 13.42 6.96 -0.59
CA SER A 127 12.74 7.50 -1.77
C SER A 127 11.22 7.63 -1.56
N MET A 128 10.59 6.69 -0.85
CA MET A 128 9.17 6.75 -0.48
C MET A 128 8.84 7.95 0.41
N GLN A 129 9.70 8.22 1.38
CA GLN A 129 9.49 9.30 2.35
C GLN A 129 9.78 10.68 1.76
N GLU A 130 10.93 10.80 1.08
CA GLU A 130 11.44 12.07 0.56
C GLU A 130 10.83 12.47 -0.79
N LYS A 131 10.20 11.52 -1.49
CA LYS A 131 9.75 11.68 -2.88
C LYS A 131 10.85 12.21 -3.78
N ALA A 132 12.06 11.83 -3.48
CA ALA A 132 13.29 12.22 -4.17
C ALA A 132 14.38 11.17 -3.90
N VAL A 133 15.39 11.16 -4.76
CA VAL A 133 16.63 10.40 -4.57
C VAL A 133 17.83 11.33 -4.58
N THR A 134 18.86 10.99 -3.81
CA THR A 134 20.13 11.74 -3.82
C THR A 134 21.24 10.83 -4.35
N VAL A 135 21.82 11.22 -5.50
CA VAL A 135 22.93 10.49 -6.12
C VAL A 135 24.09 11.47 -6.35
N ALA A 136 25.28 11.09 -5.94
CA ALA A 136 26.49 11.91 -6.03
C ALA A 136 26.31 13.36 -5.49
N GLY A 137 25.52 13.52 -4.43
CA GLY A 137 25.26 14.82 -3.81
C GLY A 137 24.17 15.66 -4.51
N VAL A 138 23.61 15.19 -5.62
CA VAL A 138 22.51 15.88 -6.35
C VAL A 138 21.18 15.24 -5.99
N ARG A 139 20.19 16.09 -5.64
CA ARG A 139 18.83 15.65 -5.33
C ARG A 139 17.93 15.69 -6.56
N TYR A 140 17.40 14.54 -6.94
CA TYR A 140 16.47 14.34 -8.05
C TYR A 140 15.06 14.09 -7.50
N LYS A 141 14.09 14.93 -7.85
CA LYS A 141 12.69 14.74 -7.47
C LYS A 141 12.06 13.62 -8.28
N LEU A 142 11.22 12.81 -7.62
CA LEU A 142 10.39 11.80 -8.27
C LEU A 142 9.11 12.46 -8.80
N GLU A 143 8.60 11.96 -9.91
CA GLU A 143 7.34 12.42 -10.49
C GLU A 143 6.17 11.92 -9.66
N LEU A 144 5.17 12.78 -9.44
CA LEU A 144 3.97 12.44 -8.71
C LEU A 144 2.82 12.05 -9.66
N PRO A 145 1.89 11.19 -9.24
CA PRO A 145 1.87 10.47 -7.97
C PRO A 145 2.98 9.42 -7.93
N PHE A 146 3.64 9.25 -6.79
CA PHE A 146 4.63 8.22 -6.57
C PHE A 146 4.12 7.21 -5.55
N PHE A 147 3.98 5.97 -5.97
CA PHE A 147 3.43 4.89 -5.17
C PHE A 147 4.33 3.66 -5.23
N VAL A 148 4.65 3.11 -4.06
CA VAL A 148 5.39 1.85 -3.92
C VAL A 148 4.47 0.79 -3.33
N LEU A 149 4.43 -0.34 -4.01
CA LEU A 149 3.83 -1.55 -3.55
C LEU A 149 4.94 -2.56 -3.33
N ALA A 150 5.28 -2.83 -2.08
CA ALA A 150 6.27 -3.84 -1.74
C ALA A 150 5.60 -5.18 -1.49
N THR A 151 6.26 -6.29 -1.84
CA THR A 151 5.76 -7.63 -1.50
C THR A 151 6.66 -8.32 -0.50
N GLN A 152 6.04 -9.11 0.38
CA GLN A 152 6.72 -10.04 1.27
C GLN A 152 6.10 -11.42 1.16
N ASN A 153 6.96 -12.44 1.11
CA ASN A 153 6.54 -13.82 1.21
C ASN A 153 6.67 -14.29 2.66
N PRO A 154 5.56 -14.60 3.36
CA PRO A 154 5.61 -14.98 4.76
C PRO A 154 6.18 -16.39 5.00
N ILE A 155 6.28 -17.22 3.96
CA ILE A 155 6.74 -18.61 4.07
C ILE A 155 8.26 -18.69 3.97
N GLU A 156 8.88 -17.83 3.16
CA GLU A 156 10.33 -17.82 2.96
C GLU A 156 11.02 -17.08 4.12
N GLN A 157 11.68 -17.84 4.98
CA GLN A 157 12.46 -17.30 6.10
C GLN A 157 13.97 -17.38 5.86
N GLU A 158 14.44 -18.41 5.12
CA GLU A 158 15.86 -18.57 4.82
C GLU A 158 16.36 -17.53 3.81
N GLY A 159 17.50 -16.92 4.11
CA GLY A 159 18.09 -15.90 3.23
C GLY A 159 17.31 -14.59 3.14
N THR A 160 16.43 -14.31 4.11
CA THR A 160 15.68 -13.07 4.15
C THR A 160 16.16 -12.11 5.24
N TYR A 161 15.92 -10.82 5.01
CA TYR A 161 16.19 -9.72 5.94
C TYR A 161 14.84 -9.05 6.26
N PRO A 162 14.21 -9.38 7.40
CA PRO A 162 12.93 -8.80 7.75
C PRO A 162 13.05 -7.27 7.88
N LEU A 163 12.00 -6.57 7.45
CA LEU A 163 11.92 -5.13 7.65
C LEU A 163 11.70 -4.83 9.14
N PRO A 164 12.52 -3.96 9.76
CA PRO A 164 12.25 -3.47 11.12
C PRO A 164 10.89 -2.74 11.19
N GLU A 165 10.26 -2.74 12.36
CA GLU A 165 8.95 -2.14 12.61
C GLU A 165 8.90 -0.64 12.22
N ALA A 166 9.98 0.09 12.48
CA ALA A 166 10.10 1.50 12.07
C ALA A 166 10.09 1.70 10.54
N GLN A 167 10.48 0.69 9.79
CA GLN A 167 10.43 0.68 8.33
C GLN A 167 9.06 0.22 7.82
N LEU A 168 8.45 -0.77 8.47
CA LEU A 168 7.07 -1.21 8.20
C LEU A 168 6.07 -0.07 8.39
N ASP A 169 6.25 0.78 9.40
CA ASP A 169 5.38 1.94 9.67
C ASP A 169 5.36 2.99 8.52
N ARG A 170 6.27 2.93 7.55
CA ARG A 170 6.26 3.77 6.34
C ARG A 170 5.20 3.36 5.33
N PHE A 171 4.78 2.10 5.35
CA PHE A 171 3.65 1.64 4.54
C PHE A 171 2.35 2.05 5.21
N MET A 172 1.43 2.59 4.42
CA MET A 172 0.11 2.98 4.92
C MET A 172 -0.76 1.74 5.18
N PHE A 173 -0.78 0.82 4.23
CA PHE A 173 -1.53 -0.42 4.30
C PHE A 173 -0.63 -1.64 4.28
N ALA A 174 -1.02 -2.68 5.03
CA ALA A 174 -0.59 -4.04 4.82
C ALA A 174 -1.78 -4.84 4.29
N VAL A 175 -1.69 -5.28 3.05
CA VAL A 175 -2.73 -5.99 2.33
C VAL A 175 -2.41 -7.48 2.33
N LYS A 176 -3.29 -8.31 2.89
CA LYS A 176 -3.12 -9.77 2.91
C LYS A 176 -3.74 -10.38 1.67
N LEU A 177 -2.92 -11.11 0.89
CA LEU A 177 -3.38 -11.89 -0.24
C LEU A 177 -3.71 -13.31 0.21
N ASN A 178 -4.96 -13.70 -0.01
CA ASN A 178 -5.43 -15.06 0.20
C ASN A 178 -5.50 -15.80 -1.14
N TYR A 179 -5.54 -17.13 -1.07
CA TYR A 179 -5.89 -17.95 -2.24
C TYR A 179 -7.29 -17.60 -2.73
N PRO A 180 -7.53 -17.62 -4.05
CA PRO A 180 -8.87 -17.46 -4.60
C PRO A 180 -9.77 -18.62 -4.11
N SER A 181 -11.06 -18.37 -4.06
CA SER A 181 -12.05 -19.43 -3.87
C SER A 181 -12.03 -20.41 -5.05
N PHE A 182 -12.55 -21.62 -4.85
CA PHE A 182 -12.63 -22.61 -5.92
C PHE A 182 -13.32 -22.07 -7.18
N SER A 183 -14.41 -21.32 -7.02
CA SER A 183 -15.15 -20.73 -8.15
C SER A 183 -14.34 -19.66 -8.89
N GLU A 184 -13.61 -18.83 -8.17
CA GLU A 184 -12.71 -17.82 -8.76
C GLU A 184 -11.54 -18.47 -9.49
N GLU A 185 -10.93 -19.51 -8.90
CA GLU A 185 -9.83 -20.25 -9.54
C GLU A 185 -10.28 -20.92 -10.85
N VAL A 186 -11.48 -21.52 -10.87
CA VAL A 186 -12.08 -22.04 -12.11
C VAL A 186 -12.24 -20.94 -13.17
N GLN A 187 -12.65 -19.73 -12.76
CA GLN A 187 -12.77 -18.60 -13.69
C GLN A 187 -11.40 -18.14 -14.21
N VAL A 188 -10.40 -18.06 -13.32
CA VAL A 188 -9.01 -17.73 -13.69
C VAL A 188 -8.51 -18.72 -14.75
N VAL A 189 -8.66 -20.03 -14.53
CA VAL A 189 -8.22 -21.06 -15.50
C VAL A 189 -8.94 -20.88 -16.84
N LYS A 190 -10.24 -20.69 -16.84
CA LYS A 190 -11.02 -20.48 -18.09
C LYS A 190 -10.51 -19.25 -18.85
N GLN A 191 -10.22 -18.16 -18.19
CA GLN A 191 -9.80 -16.92 -18.82
C GLN A 191 -8.34 -17.00 -19.32
N THR A 192 -7.44 -17.59 -18.53
CA THR A 192 -6.00 -17.61 -18.85
C THR A 192 -5.58 -18.71 -19.83
N THR A 193 -6.45 -19.69 -20.09
CA THR A 193 -6.19 -20.78 -21.03
C THR A 193 -6.87 -20.58 -22.39
N THR A 194 -7.50 -19.43 -22.63
CA THR A 194 -8.08 -19.05 -23.94
C THR A 194 -7.14 -18.09 -24.66
N ASP A 195 -7.22 -18.09 -25.99
CA ASP A 195 -6.48 -17.17 -26.86
C ASP A 195 -7.23 -15.82 -27.01
N THR A 196 -7.55 -15.19 -25.87
CA THR A 196 -8.29 -13.93 -25.85
C THR A 196 -7.42 -12.86 -25.17
N GLU A 197 -6.99 -11.86 -25.93
CA GLU A 197 -6.33 -10.69 -25.37
C GLU A 197 -7.38 -9.72 -24.79
N VAL A 198 -7.25 -9.44 -23.50
CA VAL A 198 -8.07 -8.45 -22.79
C VAL A 198 -7.28 -7.18 -22.60
N THR A 199 -7.76 -6.08 -23.16
CA THR A 199 -7.14 -4.76 -23.00
C THR A 199 -7.81 -3.96 -21.90
N VAL A 200 -7.01 -3.25 -21.10
CA VAL A 200 -7.46 -2.32 -20.06
C VAL A 200 -7.31 -0.90 -20.56
N ASN A 201 -8.37 -0.11 -20.47
CA ASN A 201 -8.36 1.28 -20.87
C ASN A 201 -7.99 2.18 -19.70
N PRO A 202 -7.09 3.18 -19.89
CA PRO A 202 -6.78 4.14 -18.86
C PRO A 202 -7.98 5.06 -18.60
N LEU A 203 -8.36 5.24 -17.33
CA LEU A 203 -9.49 6.06 -16.88
C LEU A 203 -9.06 7.33 -16.19
N PHE A 204 -7.79 7.40 -15.80
CA PHE A 204 -7.16 8.53 -15.13
C PHE A 204 -5.87 8.93 -15.82
N ASN A 205 -5.30 10.04 -15.40
CA ASN A 205 -3.93 10.43 -15.63
C ASN A 205 -3.29 10.88 -14.31
N ALA A 206 -1.98 11.09 -14.32
CA ALA A 206 -1.21 11.45 -13.13
C ALA A 206 -1.76 12.71 -12.43
N GLN A 207 -2.08 13.76 -13.20
CA GLN A 207 -2.58 15.02 -12.64
C GLN A 207 -3.95 14.86 -11.99
N GLU A 208 -4.87 14.11 -12.60
CA GLU A 208 -6.19 13.86 -12.01
C GLU A 208 -6.08 13.12 -10.66
N ILE A 209 -5.17 12.16 -10.54
CA ILE A 209 -4.96 11.44 -9.28
C ILE A 209 -4.43 12.39 -8.20
N ILE A 210 -3.50 13.27 -8.53
CA ILE A 210 -2.99 14.29 -7.61
C ILE A 210 -4.12 15.23 -7.16
N ASP A 211 -4.95 15.67 -8.10
CA ASP A 211 -6.09 16.55 -7.80
C ASP A 211 -7.09 15.87 -6.85
N TYR A 212 -7.37 14.58 -7.05
CA TYR A 212 -8.22 13.80 -6.13
C TYR A 212 -7.56 13.57 -4.77
N GLN A 213 -6.25 13.34 -4.70
CA GLN A 213 -5.52 13.27 -3.42
C GLN A 213 -5.64 14.59 -2.64
N HIS A 214 -5.54 15.73 -3.32
CA HIS A 214 -5.76 17.04 -2.71
C HIS A 214 -7.21 17.27 -2.28
N LEU A 215 -8.17 16.85 -3.10
CA LEU A 215 -9.60 16.90 -2.77
C LEU A 215 -9.90 16.11 -1.49
N ILE A 216 -9.43 14.87 -1.41
CA ILE A 216 -9.62 13.99 -0.26
C ILE A 216 -9.03 14.61 1.01
N ARG A 217 -7.86 15.23 0.94
CA ARG A 217 -7.25 15.92 2.08
C ARG A 217 -8.10 17.07 2.61
N ARG A 218 -8.84 17.78 1.74
CA ARG A 218 -9.75 18.89 2.12
C ARG A 218 -11.06 18.44 2.72
N ILE A 219 -11.44 17.15 2.60
CA ILE A 219 -12.67 16.63 3.22
C ILE A 219 -12.63 16.91 4.73
N PRO A 220 -13.64 17.58 5.30
CA PRO A 220 -13.70 17.84 6.73
C PRO A 220 -13.90 16.54 7.52
N VAL A 221 -13.44 16.52 8.76
CA VAL A 221 -13.66 15.42 9.70
C VAL A 221 -14.14 16.01 11.01
N VAL A 222 -15.18 15.44 11.58
CA VAL A 222 -15.71 15.88 12.88
C VAL A 222 -14.87 15.28 14.03
N ASP A 223 -14.78 16.01 15.15
CA ASP A 223 -13.85 15.68 16.24
C ASP A 223 -14.07 14.29 16.83
N ASN A 224 -15.31 13.83 16.94
CA ASN A 224 -15.62 12.49 17.47
C ASN A 224 -15.05 11.35 16.61
N VAL A 225 -14.89 11.54 15.30
CA VAL A 225 -14.25 10.55 14.40
C VAL A 225 -12.74 10.56 14.60
N ILE A 226 -12.15 11.76 14.80
CA ILE A 226 -10.72 11.90 15.11
C ILE A 226 -10.42 11.25 16.46
N GLU A 227 -11.23 11.55 17.48
CA GLU A 227 -11.09 10.97 18.82
C GLU A 227 -11.24 9.44 18.79
N TYR A 228 -12.19 8.93 18.01
CA TYR A 228 -12.35 7.48 17.82
C TYR A 228 -11.08 6.85 17.22
N ALA A 229 -10.54 7.42 16.14
CA ALA A 229 -9.34 6.89 15.50
C ALA A 229 -8.11 6.92 16.43
N VAL A 230 -7.95 8.00 17.21
CA VAL A 230 -6.87 8.12 18.21
C VAL A 230 -7.09 7.12 19.34
N SER A 231 -8.33 6.98 19.84
CA SER A 231 -8.70 6.01 20.87
C SER A 231 -8.40 4.58 20.40
N LEU A 232 -8.78 4.23 19.18
CA LEU A 232 -8.53 2.92 18.58
C LEU A 232 -7.02 2.58 18.58
N VAL A 233 -6.18 3.52 18.17
CA VAL A 233 -4.73 3.34 18.21
C VAL A 233 -4.20 3.23 19.64
N ASN A 234 -4.69 4.04 20.59
CA ASN A 234 -4.28 3.93 21.98
C ASN A 234 -4.66 2.60 22.61
N LYS A 235 -5.82 2.05 22.29
CA LYS A 235 -6.24 0.71 22.75
C LYS A 235 -5.28 -0.40 22.29
N THR A 236 -4.50 -0.22 21.21
CA THR A 236 -3.50 -1.22 20.80
C THR A 236 -2.26 -1.25 21.71
N ARG A 237 -2.04 -0.26 22.58
CA ARG A 237 -0.82 -0.10 23.36
C ARG A 237 -0.93 -0.83 24.69
N PRO A 238 -0.20 -1.93 24.90
CA PRO A 238 -0.28 -2.66 26.16
C PRO A 238 0.23 -1.82 27.33
N LYS A 239 -0.24 -2.13 28.54
CA LYS A 239 0.13 -1.48 29.81
C LYS A 239 -0.20 0.02 29.87
N THR A 240 -1.20 0.46 29.10
CA THR A 240 -1.78 1.81 29.18
C THR A 240 -3.19 1.74 29.76
N GLU A 241 -3.74 2.89 30.16
CA GLU A 241 -5.10 2.99 30.73
C GLU A 241 -6.21 2.53 29.77
N MET A 242 -5.97 2.63 28.45
CA MET A 242 -6.95 2.24 27.42
C MET A 242 -6.80 0.78 26.98
N ALA A 243 -5.75 0.07 27.43
CA ALA A 243 -5.51 -1.30 27.05
C ALA A 243 -6.49 -2.23 27.78
N THR A 244 -7.13 -3.12 27.00
CA THR A 244 -7.93 -4.20 27.59
C THR A 244 -7.01 -5.32 28.11
N ASP A 245 -7.57 -6.23 28.95
CA ASP A 245 -6.84 -7.42 29.38
C ASP A 245 -6.39 -8.28 28.22
N PHE A 246 -7.20 -8.34 27.14
CA PHE A 246 -6.86 -9.06 25.93
C PHE A 246 -5.60 -8.46 25.27
N ILE A 247 -5.54 -7.15 25.12
CA ILE A 247 -4.36 -6.45 24.56
C ILE A 247 -3.12 -6.69 25.43
N ASN A 248 -3.25 -6.56 26.76
CA ASN A 248 -2.16 -6.78 27.70
C ASN A 248 -1.63 -8.23 27.69
N ASN A 249 -2.50 -9.20 27.36
CA ASN A 249 -2.15 -10.61 27.32
C ASN A 249 -1.49 -11.05 26.00
N TYR A 250 -1.74 -10.34 24.88
CA TYR A 250 -1.38 -10.83 23.55
C TYR A 250 -0.49 -9.90 22.72
N LEU A 251 -0.28 -8.65 23.16
CA LEU A 251 0.61 -7.72 22.47
C LEU A 251 1.84 -7.37 23.33
N ASP A 252 2.99 -7.31 22.66
CA ASP A 252 4.21 -6.72 23.21
C ASP A 252 4.30 -5.22 22.87
N TRP A 253 3.78 -4.82 21.70
CA TRP A 253 3.87 -3.45 21.22
C TRP A 253 2.63 -3.02 20.42
N GLY A 254 2.20 -1.78 20.61
CA GLY A 254 1.06 -1.17 19.92
C GLY A 254 1.47 -0.12 18.89
N ALA A 255 0.49 0.34 18.12
CA ALA A 255 0.69 1.28 17.02
C ALA A 255 1.06 2.70 17.49
N GLY A 256 1.91 3.36 16.69
CA GLY A 256 2.33 4.74 16.89
C GLY A 256 1.33 5.78 16.35
N PRO A 257 1.59 7.11 16.58
CA PRO A 257 0.68 8.19 16.13
C PRO A 257 0.46 8.24 14.60
N ARG A 258 1.42 7.76 13.79
CA ARG A 258 1.26 7.68 12.34
C ARG A 258 0.06 6.81 11.94
N ALA A 259 -0.26 5.79 12.74
CA ALA A 259 -1.45 4.97 12.52
C ALA A 259 -2.74 5.80 12.60
N SER A 260 -2.89 6.69 13.58
CA SER A 260 -4.05 7.58 13.70
C SER A 260 -4.18 8.52 12.49
N GLN A 261 -3.05 9.08 12.01
CA GLN A 261 -3.04 9.92 10.82
C GLN A 261 -3.47 9.14 9.57
N ASN A 262 -2.96 7.92 9.41
CA ASN A 262 -3.30 7.05 8.28
C ASN A 262 -4.77 6.59 8.34
N LEU A 263 -5.30 6.27 9.53
CA LEU A 263 -6.71 5.93 9.72
C LEU A 263 -7.64 7.06 9.23
N ILE A 264 -7.37 8.29 9.63
CA ILE A 264 -8.18 9.44 9.21
C ILE A 264 -8.06 9.69 7.71
N LEU A 265 -6.85 9.62 7.14
CA LEU A 265 -6.66 9.87 5.71
C LEU A 265 -7.31 8.77 4.86
N ALA A 266 -7.18 7.51 5.26
CA ALA A 266 -7.84 6.40 4.59
C ALA A 266 -9.35 6.43 4.75
N ALA A 267 -9.87 6.81 5.93
CA ALA A 267 -11.30 6.97 6.16
C ALA A 267 -11.91 8.08 5.28
N LYS A 268 -11.19 9.20 5.07
CA LYS A 268 -11.60 10.23 4.09
C LYS A 268 -11.70 9.67 2.67
N THR A 269 -10.72 8.87 2.27
CA THR A 269 -10.70 8.24 0.94
C THR A 269 -11.85 7.24 0.81
N HIS A 270 -12.06 6.40 1.84
CA HIS A 270 -13.15 5.44 1.89
C HIS A 270 -14.51 6.14 1.80
N ALA A 271 -14.72 7.18 2.59
CA ALA A 271 -15.92 8.00 2.55
C ALA A 271 -16.17 8.62 1.16
N ALA A 272 -15.12 9.20 0.54
CA ALA A 272 -15.21 9.79 -0.79
C ALA A 272 -15.61 8.76 -1.87
N PHE A 273 -15.07 7.54 -1.82
CA PHE A 273 -15.42 6.45 -2.73
C PHE A 273 -16.88 5.98 -2.56
N HIS A 274 -17.46 6.20 -1.36
CA HIS A 274 -18.86 5.92 -1.06
C HIS A 274 -19.78 7.15 -1.21
N GLY A 275 -19.27 8.24 -1.80
CA GLY A 275 -20.05 9.46 -2.06
C GLY A 275 -20.36 10.29 -0.82
N LYS A 276 -19.69 10.05 0.31
CA LYS A 276 -19.80 10.84 1.53
C LYS A 276 -18.87 12.05 1.44
N PHE A 277 -19.29 13.15 2.08
CA PHE A 277 -18.53 14.40 2.14
C PHE A 277 -17.80 14.62 3.48
N SER A 278 -17.91 13.66 4.38
CA SER A 278 -17.19 13.55 5.64
C SER A 278 -17.14 12.08 6.04
N PRO A 279 -16.02 11.58 6.55
CA PRO A 279 -15.96 10.21 7.09
C PRO A 279 -16.74 10.12 8.40
N ASP A 280 -17.23 8.93 8.69
CA ASP A 280 -17.80 8.53 9.97
C ASP A 280 -16.96 7.40 10.63
N ILE A 281 -17.40 6.91 11.79
CA ILE A 281 -16.71 5.85 12.53
C ILE A 281 -16.63 4.55 11.72
N GLU A 282 -17.65 4.25 10.93
CA GLU A 282 -17.66 3.03 10.10
C GLU A 282 -16.60 3.09 8.98
N ASP A 283 -16.32 4.30 8.45
CA ASP A 283 -15.22 4.48 7.49
C ASP A 283 -13.85 4.23 8.15
N VAL A 284 -13.67 4.59 9.42
CA VAL A 284 -12.45 4.28 10.19
C VAL A 284 -12.32 2.77 10.44
N LYS A 285 -13.40 2.11 10.84
CA LYS A 285 -13.42 0.66 11.06
C LYS A 285 -13.11 -0.12 9.79
N ALA A 286 -13.67 0.32 8.64
CA ALA A 286 -13.45 -0.34 7.35
C ALA A 286 -11.98 -0.42 6.94
N VAL A 287 -11.16 0.56 7.32
CA VAL A 287 -9.74 0.62 6.96
C VAL A 287 -8.79 0.17 8.07
N ALA A 288 -9.31 -0.11 9.26
CA ALA A 288 -8.51 -0.34 10.46
C ALA A 288 -7.57 -1.54 10.33
N ASN A 289 -8.06 -2.68 9.84
CA ASN A 289 -7.25 -3.90 9.69
C ASN A 289 -6.03 -3.65 8.78
N GLY A 290 -6.24 -3.09 7.61
CA GLY A 290 -5.15 -2.81 6.66
C GLY A 290 -4.10 -1.84 7.21
N ILE A 291 -4.48 -0.94 8.10
CA ILE A 291 -3.57 0.07 8.67
C ILE A 291 -2.88 -0.42 9.94
N LEU A 292 -3.53 -1.22 10.78
CA LEU A 292 -3.00 -1.58 12.10
C LEU A 292 -2.20 -2.88 12.12
N ARG A 293 -2.50 -3.87 11.24
CA ARG A 293 -1.94 -5.22 11.34
C ARG A 293 -0.41 -5.29 11.30
N HIS A 294 0.27 -4.41 10.58
CA HIS A 294 1.73 -4.36 10.50
C HIS A 294 2.38 -3.40 11.50
N ARG A 295 1.58 -2.84 12.42
CA ARG A 295 1.99 -1.89 13.43
C ARG A 295 1.84 -2.38 14.87
N ILE A 296 1.23 -3.56 15.03
CA ILE A 296 1.10 -4.24 16.33
C ILE A 296 2.00 -5.47 16.34
N ILE A 297 2.67 -5.71 17.45
CA ILE A 297 3.58 -6.84 17.63
C ILE A 297 2.98 -7.78 18.65
N LYS A 298 2.69 -8.99 18.20
CA LYS A 298 2.20 -10.07 19.04
C LYS A 298 3.31 -10.61 19.94
N ASN A 299 2.92 -11.06 21.12
CA ASN A 299 3.83 -11.79 22.00
C ASN A 299 3.82 -13.30 21.72
N TYR A 300 4.72 -14.04 22.38
CA TYR A 300 4.82 -15.49 22.23
C TYR A 300 3.52 -16.25 22.56
N LYS A 301 2.72 -15.74 23.50
CA LYS A 301 1.44 -16.36 23.87
C LYS A 301 0.43 -16.29 22.72
N ALA A 302 0.32 -15.15 22.05
CA ALA A 302 -0.53 -14.98 20.87
C ALA A 302 -0.10 -15.93 19.73
N GLU A 303 1.22 -16.10 19.53
CA GLU A 303 1.74 -17.04 18.53
C GLU A 303 1.38 -18.49 18.89
N ALA A 304 1.57 -18.90 20.14
CA ALA A 304 1.27 -20.24 20.62
C ALA A 304 -0.23 -20.58 20.51
N GLU A 305 -1.10 -19.61 20.75
CA GLU A 305 -2.57 -19.75 20.66
C GLU A 305 -3.11 -19.47 19.24
N ARG A 306 -2.22 -19.17 18.26
CA ARG A 306 -2.55 -18.88 16.85
C ARG A 306 -3.51 -17.70 16.68
N ILE A 307 -3.45 -16.73 17.59
CA ILE A 307 -4.22 -15.50 17.50
C ILE A 307 -3.57 -14.60 16.44
N THR A 308 -4.37 -14.16 15.46
CA THR A 308 -3.89 -13.28 14.39
C THR A 308 -3.97 -11.81 14.79
N GLU A 309 -3.23 -10.95 14.08
CA GLU A 309 -3.33 -9.49 14.25
C GLU A 309 -4.75 -9.01 13.98
N ASP A 310 -5.43 -9.59 12.98
CA ASP A 310 -6.81 -9.24 12.61
C ASP A 310 -7.81 -9.63 13.71
N ASP A 311 -7.59 -10.78 14.42
CA ASP A 311 -8.39 -11.17 15.58
C ASP A 311 -8.21 -10.15 16.72
N ILE A 312 -6.98 -9.71 16.96
CA ILE A 312 -6.69 -8.69 17.98
C ILE A 312 -7.37 -7.37 17.66
N ILE A 313 -7.23 -6.88 16.42
CA ILE A 313 -7.84 -5.62 15.99
C ILE A 313 -9.36 -5.69 16.13
N LYS A 314 -9.97 -6.80 15.79
CA LYS A 314 -11.43 -7.01 15.91
C LYS A 314 -11.95 -6.82 17.34
N THR A 315 -11.14 -7.11 18.37
CA THR A 315 -11.56 -6.96 19.78
C THR A 315 -11.64 -5.50 20.25
N ILE A 316 -11.04 -4.58 19.52
CA ILE A 316 -10.97 -3.15 19.90
C ILE A 316 -11.79 -2.23 18.98
N LEU A 317 -12.30 -2.74 17.85
CA LEU A 317 -13.23 -2.03 16.96
C LEU A 317 -14.60 -1.87 17.59
#